data_fd18e65bf810b615e47086dd18b9f734
#
_entry.id   fd18e65bf810b615e47086dd18b9f734
#
_cell.length_a   1.000
_cell.length_b   1.000
_cell.length_c   1.000
_cell.angle_alpha   90.00
_cell.angle_beta   90.00
_cell.angle_gamma   90.00
#
_symmetry.space_group_name_H-M   'P 1'
#
loop_
_entity.id
_entity.type
_entity.pdbx_description
1 polymer ?
#
loop_
_entity_poly.entity_id
_entity_poly.type
_entity_poly.pdbx_seq_one_letter_code
_entity_poly.pdbx_strand_id
1 'polypeptide(L)'
;MRVLVVSGIWPPDSGGPASHAPALAAFLRERGNDVEVVTTASAAPEPTGYPVRWADRSSPLRHARATALVRGAAARAEVVYATSMIRRAALGAALARRPLVVKLVSDEAFERARRSGRFEGTLDEFQSAGGARFRALRATRDAALRRARHVFCPSAYLRRLALGWGLDPERVSVLPNPAPEVPQLPPREELRAELGLDGRLLAFAGRLGPQKSLAVALEAVAAVPGVTLAIAGDGPDRAALERHAQELGLGERARFLGGLPRERVLRLFRAADAALLSSSWENFPHTVVEALAVGTPVVSTAVGGVPEVVTDGENGLLVPPGDPAALADALARLLDDDALRERLGRAAAPSVAGLAEEATFARIEEELLRAAAA
;
A
#
# COMPACT_ATOMS: atom_id res chain seq x y z
N MET A 1 -8.87 -23.21 13.51
CA MET A 1 -9.80 -23.14 12.35
C MET A 1 -9.07 -23.36 11.03
N ARG A 2 -9.80 -23.72 9.96
CA ARG A 2 -9.26 -23.83 8.60
C ARG A 2 -9.53 -22.54 7.84
N VAL A 3 -8.47 -21.81 7.51
CA VAL A 3 -8.55 -20.49 6.86
C VAL A 3 -8.08 -20.57 5.42
N LEU A 4 -8.89 -20.08 4.48
CA LEU A 4 -8.44 -19.81 3.11
C LEU A 4 -8.04 -18.35 3.00
N VAL A 5 -6.76 -18.08 2.71
CA VAL A 5 -6.26 -16.73 2.38
C VAL A 5 -6.23 -16.54 0.87
N VAL A 6 -6.90 -15.49 0.37
CA VAL A 6 -6.96 -15.14 -1.06
C VAL A 6 -6.24 -13.82 -1.30
N SER A 7 -5.16 -13.86 -2.09
CA SER A 7 -4.39 -12.68 -2.48
C SER A 7 -4.15 -12.67 -4.00
N GLY A 8 -4.24 -11.52 -4.63
CA GLY A 8 -3.97 -11.35 -6.07
C GLY A 8 -2.50 -11.12 -6.41
N ILE A 9 -1.63 -11.08 -5.39
CA ILE A 9 -0.18 -10.90 -5.52
C ILE A 9 0.52 -11.68 -4.42
N TRP A 10 1.63 -12.31 -4.73
CA TRP A 10 2.41 -13.15 -3.83
C TRP A 10 3.89 -13.13 -4.25
N PRO A 11 4.85 -13.31 -3.34
CA PRO A 11 6.24 -13.46 -3.72
C PRO A 11 6.44 -14.53 -4.81
N PRO A 12 7.34 -14.29 -5.78
CA PRO A 12 8.37 -13.25 -5.84
C PRO A 12 7.89 -11.86 -6.31
N ASP A 13 6.60 -11.69 -6.65
CA ASP A 13 6.06 -10.38 -7.00
C ASP A 13 6.08 -9.44 -5.80
N SER A 14 6.32 -8.16 -6.02
CA SER A 14 6.41 -7.12 -4.97
C SER A 14 5.17 -6.22 -4.90
N GLY A 15 4.91 -5.70 -3.70
CA GLY A 15 3.80 -4.78 -3.41
C GLY A 15 3.21 -5.00 -2.01
N GLY A 16 2.49 -4.05 -1.46
CA GLY A 16 1.92 -4.12 -0.10
C GLY A 16 1.18 -5.42 0.22
N PRO A 17 0.23 -5.91 -0.61
CA PRO A 17 -0.42 -7.19 -0.35
C PRO A 17 0.50 -8.41 -0.47
N ALA A 18 1.65 -8.31 -1.19
CA ALA A 18 2.60 -9.39 -1.33
C ALA A 18 3.43 -9.62 -0.06
N SER A 19 3.56 -8.63 0.81
CA SER A 19 4.17 -8.79 2.15
C SER A 19 3.12 -9.13 3.22
N HIS A 20 1.95 -8.50 3.18
CA HIS A 20 0.90 -8.67 4.19
C HIS A 20 0.31 -10.10 4.21
N ALA A 21 -0.01 -10.67 3.05
CA ALA A 21 -0.69 -11.96 3.01
C ALA A 21 0.19 -13.13 3.47
N PRO A 22 1.49 -13.24 3.11
CA PRO A 22 2.40 -14.22 3.69
C PRO A 22 2.60 -14.07 5.20
N ALA A 23 2.80 -12.83 5.69
CA ALA A 23 2.99 -12.56 7.11
C ALA A 23 1.76 -12.95 7.94
N LEU A 24 0.57 -12.59 7.48
CA LEU A 24 -0.68 -13.03 8.11
C LEU A 24 -0.83 -14.57 8.09
N ALA A 25 -0.49 -15.22 6.98
CA ALA A 25 -0.58 -16.68 6.88
C ALA A 25 0.38 -17.38 7.87
N ALA A 26 1.60 -16.85 8.03
CA ALA A 26 2.56 -17.33 9.03
C ALA A 26 2.02 -17.12 10.46
N PHE A 27 1.58 -15.91 10.79
CA PHE A 27 0.97 -15.58 12.08
C PHE A 27 -0.20 -16.51 12.46
N LEU A 28 -1.12 -16.73 11.54
CA LEU A 28 -2.26 -17.62 11.78
C LEU A 28 -1.81 -19.07 12.04
N ARG A 29 -0.78 -19.51 11.33
CA ARG A 29 -0.22 -20.86 11.53
C ARG A 29 0.47 -21.03 12.89
N GLU A 30 1.26 -20.06 13.32
CA GLU A 30 1.92 -20.06 14.62
C GLU A 30 0.92 -20.14 15.77
N ARG A 31 -0.30 -19.60 15.53
CA ARG A 31 -1.42 -19.68 16.49
C ARG A 31 -2.30 -20.94 16.34
N GLY A 32 -1.83 -21.95 15.58
CA GLY A 32 -2.46 -23.26 15.47
C GLY A 32 -3.61 -23.33 14.46
N ASN A 33 -3.75 -22.37 13.57
CA ASN A 33 -4.72 -22.43 12.48
C ASN A 33 -4.18 -23.24 11.30
N ASP A 34 -5.08 -23.95 10.59
CA ASP A 34 -4.75 -24.61 9.32
C ASP A 34 -4.98 -23.62 8.18
N VAL A 35 -3.94 -23.27 7.44
CA VAL A 35 -3.97 -22.22 6.41
C VAL A 35 -3.71 -22.79 5.03
N GLU A 36 -4.60 -22.50 4.08
CA GLU A 36 -4.40 -22.71 2.66
C GLU A 36 -4.43 -21.34 1.96
N VAL A 37 -3.54 -21.12 0.99
CA VAL A 37 -3.46 -19.87 0.22
C VAL A 37 -3.83 -20.10 -1.24
N VAL A 38 -4.62 -19.19 -1.82
CA VAL A 38 -4.85 -19.10 -3.26
C VAL A 38 -4.41 -17.73 -3.77
N THR A 39 -3.52 -17.74 -4.77
CA THR A 39 -2.93 -16.51 -5.30
C THR A 39 -2.79 -16.50 -6.82
N THR A 40 -2.34 -15.37 -7.36
CA THR A 40 -1.75 -15.26 -8.71
C THR A 40 -0.33 -14.72 -8.58
N ALA A 41 0.61 -15.28 -9.32
CA ALA A 41 2.01 -14.90 -9.30
C ALA A 41 2.60 -14.93 -10.71
N SER A 42 3.73 -14.23 -10.93
CA SER A 42 4.48 -14.22 -12.20
C SER A 42 5.39 -15.45 -12.34
N ALA A 43 5.76 -16.06 -11.21
CA ALA A 43 6.52 -17.29 -11.14
C ALA A 43 5.96 -18.19 -10.02
N ALA A 44 6.43 -19.43 -9.96
CA ALA A 44 6.04 -20.36 -8.90
C ALA A 44 6.42 -19.78 -7.52
N PRO A 45 5.48 -19.70 -6.57
CA PRO A 45 5.80 -19.33 -5.18
C PRO A 45 6.83 -20.28 -4.58
N GLU A 46 7.70 -19.74 -3.74
CA GLU A 46 8.61 -20.57 -2.96
C GLU A 46 7.85 -21.51 -2.02
N PRO A 47 8.43 -22.67 -1.69
CA PRO A 47 7.82 -23.58 -0.73
C PRO A 47 7.59 -22.91 0.62
N THR A 48 6.39 -23.09 1.17
CA THR A 48 6.00 -22.60 2.48
C THR A 48 5.61 -23.77 3.39
N GLY A 49 5.52 -23.55 4.69
CA GLY A 49 5.02 -24.57 5.62
C GLY A 49 3.51 -24.86 5.48
N TYR A 50 2.83 -24.33 4.46
CA TYR A 50 1.40 -24.49 4.16
C TYR A 50 1.13 -24.49 2.66
N PRO A 51 0.00 -25.04 2.19
CA PRO A 51 -0.33 -25.11 0.78
C PRO A 51 -0.53 -23.73 0.15
N VAL A 52 0.24 -23.42 -0.91
CA VAL A 52 0.02 -22.23 -1.75
C VAL A 52 -0.36 -22.70 -3.15
N ARG A 53 -1.61 -22.50 -3.54
CA ARG A 53 -2.11 -22.77 -4.88
C ARG A 53 -2.11 -21.49 -5.69
N TRP A 54 -1.60 -21.53 -6.90
CA TRP A 54 -1.45 -20.34 -7.70
C TRP A 54 -1.88 -20.50 -9.15
N ALA A 55 -2.28 -19.40 -9.75
CA ALA A 55 -2.51 -19.29 -11.18
C ALA A 55 -1.47 -18.35 -11.78
N ASP A 56 -0.82 -18.80 -12.85
CA ASP A 56 0.16 -18.00 -13.58
C ASP A 56 -0.50 -16.72 -14.11
N ARG A 57 0.10 -15.59 -13.74
CA ARG A 57 -0.39 -14.25 -14.10
C ARG A 57 -0.27 -13.97 -15.59
N SER A 58 0.68 -14.57 -16.29
CA SER A 58 0.89 -14.46 -17.73
C SER A 58 -0.16 -15.23 -18.54
N SER A 59 -0.75 -16.28 -17.94
CA SER A 59 -1.72 -17.15 -18.62
C SER A 59 -3.01 -16.41 -19.02
N PRO A 60 -3.51 -16.57 -20.25
CA PRO A 60 -4.81 -16.07 -20.67
C PRO A 60 -5.96 -16.67 -19.85
N LEU A 61 -5.80 -17.88 -19.33
CA LEU A 61 -6.78 -18.60 -18.52
C LEU A 61 -6.66 -18.28 -17.01
N ARG A 62 -5.75 -17.36 -16.61
CA ARG A 62 -5.50 -17.03 -15.19
C ARG A 62 -6.76 -16.75 -14.37
N HIS A 63 -7.74 -16.10 -14.98
CA HIS A 63 -8.98 -15.74 -14.28
C HIS A 63 -9.87 -16.95 -14.00
N ALA A 64 -10.06 -17.82 -14.97
CA ALA A 64 -10.82 -19.07 -14.80
C ALA A 64 -10.12 -20.01 -13.81
N ARG A 65 -8.80 -20.18 -13.97
CA ARG A 65 -7.99 -21.04 -13.08
C ARG A 65 -8.01 -20.53 -11.64
N ALA A 66 -7.79 -19.23 -11.41
CA ALA A 66 -7.87 -18.65 -10.08
C ALA A 66 -9.27 -18.83 -9.45
N THR A 67 -10.35 -18.67 -10.23
CA THR A 67 -11.72 -18.88 -9.73
C THR A 67 -11.95 -20.34 -9.34
N ALA A 68 -11.48 -21.30 -10.14
CA ALA A 68 -11.59 -22.72 -9.83
C ALA A 68 -10.79 -23.09 -8.57
N LEU A 69 -9.57 -22.56 -8.42
CA LEU A 69 -8.74 -22.76 -7.23
C LEU A 69 -9.43 -22.20 -5.97
N VAL A 70 -9.93 -20.97 -6.02
CA VAL A 70 -10.64 -20.35 -4.89
C VAL A 70 -11.87 -21.17 -4.51
N ARG A 71 -12.68 -21.61 -5.49
CA ARG A 71 -13.86 -22.42 -5.22
C ARG A 71 -13.50 -23.75 -4.54
N GLY A 72 -12.49 -24.45 -5.08
CA GLY A 72 -12.06 -25.73 -4.53
C GLY A 72 -11.45 -25.61 -3.13
N ALA A 73 -10.69 -24.57 -2.86
CA ALA A 73 -10.09 -24.30 -1.56
C ALA A 73 -11.16 -23.85 -0.53
N ALA A 74 -12.08 -22.95 -0.92
CA ALA A 74 -13.17 -22.50 -0.05
C ALA A 74 -14.05 -23.64 0.46
N ALA A 75 -14.25 -24.70 -0.34
CA ALA A 75 -15.03 -25.86 0.08
C ALA A 75 -14.40 -26.61 1.30
N ARG A 76 -13.08 -26.50 1.46
CA ARG A 76 -12.32 -27.13 2.56
C ARG A 76 -12.15 -26.20 3.78
N ALA A 77 -12.26 -24.91 3.57
CA ALA A 77 -12.10 -23.89 4.61
C ALA A 77 -13.35 -23.77 5.50
N GLU A 78 -13.17 -23.19 6.68
CA GLU A 78 -14.26 -22.75 7.57
C GLU A 78 -14.56 -21.26 7.33
N VAL A 79 -13.53 -20.46 6.97
CA VAL A 79 -13.65 -19.05 6.66
C VAL A 79 -12.71 -18.68 5.52
N VAL A 80 -13.11 -17.68 4.73
CA VAL A 80 -12.32 -17.12 3.63
C VAL A 80 -11.90 -15.71 4.01
N TYR A 81 -10.59 -15.42 3.92
CA TYR A 81 -10.04 -14.08 4.04
C TYR A 81 -9.51 -13.62 2.68
N ALA A 82 -9.81 -12.39 2.28
CA ALA A 82 -9.35 -11.85 1.01
C ALA A 82 -8.78 -10.44 1.14
N THR A 83 -7.58 -10.23 0.59
CA THR A 83 -6.96 -8.88 0.44
C THR A 83 -7.10 -8.33 -0.97
N SER A 84 -7.41 -9.19 -1.93
CA SER A 84 -7.63 -8.87 -3.34
C SER A 84 -8.35 -10.02 -4.04
N MET A 85 -8.57 -9.95 -5.35
CA MET A 85 -9.43 -10.90 -6.07
C MET A 85 -10.83 -11.03 -5.42
N ILE A 86 -11.34 -9.96 -4.81
CA ILE A 86 -12.52 -9.95 -3.93
C ILE A 86 -13.72 -10.60 -4.59
N ARG A 87 -13.97 -10.33 -5.88
CA ARG A 87 -15.11 -10.93 -6.61
C ARG A 87 -15.00 -12.45 -6.72
N ARG A 88 -13.78 -13.00 -6.89
CA ARG A 88 -13.54 -14.45 -6.95
C ARG A 88 -13.67 -15.07 -5.56
N ALA A 89 -13.13 -14.39 -4.55
CA ALA A 89 -13.27 -14.80 -3.17
C ALA A 89 -14.75 -14.83 -2.76
N ALA A 90 -15.52 -13.78 -3.08
CA ALA A 90 -16.95 -13.72 -2.79
C ALA A 90 -17.77 -14.81 -3.51
N LEU A 91 -17.45 -15.10 -4.79
CA LEU A 91 -18.10 -16.18 -5.54
C LEU A 91 -17.75 -17.55 -4.95
N GLY A 92 -16.46 -17.81 -4.70
CA GLY A 92 -15.99 -19.08 -4.15
C GLY A 92 -16.56 -19.35 -2.75
N ALA A 93 -16.53 -18.36 -1.88
CA ALA A 93 -17.10 -18.42 -0.54
C ALA A 93 -18.62 -18.67 -0.58
N ALA A 94 -19.36 -17.97 -1.44
CA ALA A 94 -20.80 -18.16 -1.61
C ALA A 94 -21.16 -19.57 -2.09
N LEU A 95 -20.45 -20.09 -3.11
CA LEU A 95 -20.66 -21.43 -3.64
C LEU A 95 -20.33 -22.53 -2.61
N ALA A 96 -19.32 -22.27 -1.76
CA ALA A 96 -18.95 -23.18 -0.67
C ALA A 96 -19.77 -22.97 0.62
N ARG A 97 -20.66 -21.96 0.65
CA ARG A 97 -21.41 -21.55 1.84
C ARG A 97 -20.50 -21.24 3.03
N ARG A 98 -19.40 -20.51 2.75
CA ARG A 98 -18.43 -20.11 3.78
C ARG A 98 -18.46 -18.59 3.98
N PRO A 99 -18.29 -18.13 5.22
CA PRO A 99 -18.17 -16.70 5.50
C PRO A 99 -16.93 -16.12 4.83
N LEU A 100 -17.02 -14.84 4.43
CA LEU A 100 -15.96 -14.07 3.82
C LEU A 100 -15.64 -12.86 4.69
N VAL A 101 -14.36 -12.69 5.02
CA VAL A 101 -13.80 -11.46 5.62
C VAL A 101 -12.88 -10.83 4.59
N VAL A 102 -12.99 -9.52 4.39
CA VAL A 102 -12.20 -8.77 3.40
C VAL A 102 -11.36 -7.72 4.10
N LYS A 103 -10.06 -7.64 3.79
CA LYS A 103 -9.28 -6.42 4.01
C LYS A 103 -9.19 -5.67 2.68
N LEU A 104 -9.93 -4.59 2.58
CA LEU A 104 -9.98 -3.75 1.40
C LEU A 104 -8.67 -2.96 1.31
N VAL A 105 -7.92 -3.10 0.25
CA VAL A 105 -6.67 -2.36 0.03
C VAL A 105 -6.86 -1.18 -0.90
N SER A 106 -7.87 -1.26 -1.79
CA SER A 106 -8.20 -0.24 -2.77
C SER A 106 -9.59 -0.45 -3.35
N ASP A 107 -10.10 0.53 -4.11
CA ASP A 107 -11.29 0.36 -4.95
C ASP A 107 -10.90 -0.34 -6.27
N GLU A 108 -11.12 -1.66 -6.34
CA GLU A 108 -10.83 -2.46 -7.55
C GLU A 108 -11.57 -1.95 -8.82
N ALA A 109 -12.72 -1.29 -8.66
CA ALA A 109 -13.48 -0.75 -9.78
C ALA A 109 -12.80 0.50 -10.35
N PHE A 110 -12.35 1.40 -9.48
CA PHE A 110 -11.55 2.57 -9.83
C PHE A 110 -10.24 2.19 -10.51
N GLU A 111 -9.45 1.33 -9.88
CA GLU A 111 -8.18 0.89 -10.46
C GLU A 111 -8.34 0.25 -11.85
N ARG A 112 -9.42 -0.51 -12.04
CA ARG A 112 -9.73 -1.10 -13.35
C ARG A 112 -10.11 -0.05 -14.38
N ALA A 113 -10.86 0.98 -13.99
CA ALA A 113 -11.21 2.09 -14.85
C ALA A 113 -9.97 2.86 -15.29
N ARG A 114 -9.08 3.19 -14.33
CA ARG A 114 -7.80 3.86 -14.59
C ARG A 114 -6.86 3.05 -15.48
N ARG A 115 -6.63 1.78 -15.18
CA ARG A 115 -5.79 0.88 -16.00
C ARG A 115 -6.28 0.73 -17.43
N SER A 116 -7.56 0.93 -17.68
CA SER A 116 -8.10 0.88 -19.05
C SER A 116 -7.90 2.18 -19.83
N GLY A 117 -7.27 3.23 -19.24
CA GLY A 117 -7.09 4.55 -19.83
C GLY A 117 -8.38 5.32 -20.08
N ARG A 118 -9.50 4.89 -19.47
CA ARG A 118 -10.84 5.47 -19.74
C ARG A 118 -11.35 6.37 -18.64
N PHE A 119 -10.61 6.49 -17.55
CA PHE A 119 -10.93 7.37 -16.44
C PHE A 119 -9.63 7.95 -15.87
N GLU A 120 -9.54 9.28 -15.83
CA GLU A 120 -8.35 10.00 -15.35
C GLU A 120 -8.59 10.79 -14.06
N GLY A 121 -9.84 10.91 -13.64
CA GLY A 121 -10.25 11.64 -12.44
C GLY A 121 -9.81 10.97 -11.12
N THR A 122 -10.19 11.60 -10.02
CA THR A 122 -9.92 11.15 -8.65
C THR A 122 -10.78 9.95 -8.24
N LEU A 123 -10.45 9.34 -7.12
CA LEU A 123 -11.24 8.24 -6.56
C LEU A 123 -12.63 8.70 -6.12
N ASP A 124 -12.75 9.92 -5.59
CA ASP A 124 -14.04 10.50 -5.19
C ASP A 124 -14.92 10.79 -6.42
N GLU A 125 -14.37 11.38 -7.47
CA GLU A 125 -15.09 11.62 -8.74
C GLU A 125 -15.55 10.31 -9.40
N PHE A 126 -14.78 9.24 -9.27
CA PHE A 126 -15.17 7.92 -9.79
C PHE A 126 -16.46 7.40 -9.16
N GLN A 127 -16.77 7.75 -7.92
CA GLN A 127 -17.98 7.28 -7.24
C GLN A 127 -19.27 7.78 -7.94
N SER A 128 -19.21 8.96 -8.57
CA SER A 128 -20.32 9.58 -9.30
C SER A 128 -20.18 9.50 -10.83
N ALA A 129 -19.05 8.97 -11.34
CA ALA A 129 -18.76 8.92 -12.77
C ALA A 129 -19.87 8.23 -13.56
N GLY A 130 -20.36 8.90 -14.61
CA GLY A 130 -21.44 8.43 -15.50
C GLY A 130 -21.01 7.28 -16.43
N GLY A 131 -21.98 6.74 -17.15
CA GLY A 131 -21.76 5.69 -18.16
C GLY A 131 -22.01 4.27 -17.65
N ALA A 132 -22.56 3.43 -18.53
CA ALA A 132 -22.98 2.05 -18.20
C ALA A 132 -21.82 1.19 -17.69
N ARG A 133 -20.62 1.36 -18.27
CA ARG A 133 -19.43 0.60 -17.90
C ARG A 133 -18.98 0.87 -16.46
N PHE A 134 -18.90 2.15 -16.05
CA PHE A 134 -18.48 2.50 -14.69
C PHE A 134 -19.54 2.08 -13.68
N ARG A 135 -20.83 2.23 -14.01
CA ARG A 135 -21.92 1.68 -13.19
C ARG A 135 -21.79 0.17 -12.98
N ALA A 136 -21.49 -0.59 -14.05
CA ALA A 136 -21.29 -2.04 -13.96
C ALA A 136 -20.06 -2.42 -13.11
N LEU A 137 -18.95 -1.68 -13.24
CA LEU A 137 -17.77 -1.90 -12.41
C LEU A 137 -18.10 -1.69 -10.92
N ARG A 138 -18.76 -0.59 -10.58
CA ARG A 138 -19.20 -0.30 -9.20
C ARG A 138 -20.18 -1.35 -8.71
N ALA A 139 -21.22 -1.66 -9.47
CA ALA A 139 -22.23 -2.65 -9.07
C ALA A 139 -21.62 -4.05 -8.79
N THR A 140 -20.65 -4.49 -9.60
CA THR A 140 -19.97 -5.78 -9.37
C THR A 140 -19.06 -5.77 -8.15
N ARG A 141 -18.38 -4.65 -7.83
CA ARG A 141 -17.63 -4.43 -6.59
C ARG A 141 -18.58 -4.49 -5.39
N ASP A 142 -19.65 -3.69 -5.42
CA ASP A 142 -20.61 -3.55 -4.33
C ASP A 142 -21.28 -4.89 -4.02
N ALA A 143 -21.71 -5.61 -5.05
CA ALA A 143 -22.33 -6.94 -4.89
C ALA A 143 -21.37 -7.96 -4.27
N ALA A 144 -20.08 -7.90 -4.58
CA ALA A 144 -19.08 -8.77 -3.99
C ALA A 144 -18.83 -8.43 -2.51
N LEU A 145 -18.69 -7.15 -2.19
CA LEU A 145 -18.40 -6.68 -0.83
C LEU A 145 -19.61 -6.86 0.12
N ARG A 146 -20.84 -6.68 -0.35
CA ARG A 146 -22.04 -6.94 0.47
C ARG A 146 -22.18 -8.39 0.92
N ARG A 147 -21.46 -9.33 0.30
CA ARG A 147 -21.41 -10.74 0.74
C ARG A 147 -20.44 -10.99 1.87
N ALA A 148 -19.54 -10.04 2.14
CA ALA A 148 -18.60 -10.16 3.25
C ALA A 148 -19.34 -10.05 4.58
N ARG A 149 -18.95 -10.89 5.54
CA ARG A 149 -19.37 -10.79 6.94
C ARG A 149 -18.75 -9.58 7.59
N HIS A 150 -17.49 -9.28 7.21
CA HIS A 150 -16.78 -8.10 7.67
C HIS A 150 -15.84 -7.56 6.59
N VAL A 151 -15.68 -6.24 6.55
CA VAL A 151 -14.77 -5.52 5.67
C VAL A 151 -13.89 -4.58 6.49
N PHE A 152 -12.60 -4.85 6.52
CA PHE A 152 -11.60 -3.93 7.05
C PHE A 152 -11.18 -2.94 5.99
N CYS A 153 -11.22 -1.66 6.30
CA CYS A 153 -10.68 -0.57 5.49
C CYS A 153 -9.39 -0.04 6.13
N PRO A 154 -8.32 0.25 5.36
CA PRO A 154 -7.07 0.73 5.93
C PRO A 154 -7.15 2.17 6.48
N SER A 155 -8.20 2.92 6.16
CA SER A 155 -8.40 4.31 6.54
C SER A 155 -9.88 4.63 6.75
N ALA A 156 -10.16 5.67 7.53
CA ALA A 156 -11.51 6.23 7.66
C ALA A 156 -11.99 6.81 6.31
N TYR A 157 -11.07 7.36 5.50
CA TYR A 157 -11.36 7.79 4.14
C TYR A 157 -11.96 6.65 3.30
N LEU A 158 -11.29 5.49 3.22
CA LEU A 158 -11.81 4.36 2.43
C LEU A 158 -13.07 3.75 3.07
N ARG A 159 -13.17 3.75 4.41
CA ARG A 159 -14.39 3.34 5.10
C ARG A 159 -15.58 4.22 4.71
N ARG A 160 -15.43 5.54 4.66
CA ARG A 160 -16.48 6.47 4.21
C ARG A 160 -16.96 6.12 2.79
N LEU A 161 -16.05 5.87 1.87
CA LEU A 161 -16.40 5.44 0.51
C LEU A 161 -17.12 4.08 0.52
N ALA A 162 -16.64 3.11 1.29
CA ALA A 162 -17.25 1.79 1.40
C ALA A 162 -18.70 1.85 1.94
N LEU A 163 -18.98 2.72 2.90
CA LEU A 163 -20.34 2.97 3.37
C LEU A 163 -21.21 3.57 2.26
N GLY A 164 -20.66 4.47 1.45
CA GLY A 164 -21.34 5.02 0.26
C GLY A 164 -21.65 3.96 -0.82
N TRP A 165 -21.00 2.81 -0.81
CA TRP A 165 -21.32 1.67 -1.68
C TRP A 165 -22.47 0.81 -1.15
N GLY A 166 -23.08 1.21 -0.05
CA GLY A 166 -24.22 0.53 0.60
C GLY A 166 -23.80 -0.70 1.40
N LEU A 167 -22.60 -0.68 2.02
CA LEU A 167 -22.22 -1.67 3.01
C LEU A 167 -22.82 -1.28 4.37
N ASP A 168 -23.15 -2.30 5.16
CA ASP A 168 -23.64 -2.17 6.52
C ASP A 168 -22.55 -1.57 7.43
N PRO A 169 -22.78 -0.45 8.12
CA PRO A 169 -21.81 0.17 8.99
C PRO A 169 -21.25 -0.73 10.11
N GLU A 170 -22.05 -1.69 10.59
CA GLU A 170 -21.64 -2.64 11.63
C GLU A 170 -20.66 -3.70 11.10
N ARG A 171 -20.62 -3.88 9.78
CA ARG A 171 -19.72 -4.81 9.09
C ARG A 171 -18.49 -4.15 8.49
N VAL A 172 -18.29 -2.84 8.71
CA VAL A 172 -17.15 -2.11 8.15
C VAL A 172 -16.39 -1.39 9.25
N SER A 173 -15.15 -1.78 9.48
CA SER A 173 -14.28 -1.13 10.45
C SER A 173 -12.98 -0.63 9.83
N VAL A 174 -12.33 0.31 10.51
CA VAL A 174 -10.99 0.75 10.14
C VAL A 174 -9.97 -0.20 10.76
N LEU A 175 -9.03 -0.65 9.95
CA LEU A 175 -7.85 -1.41 10.36
C LEU A 175 -6.66 -0.93 9.53
N PRO A 176 -5.85 0.00 10.04
CA PRO A 176 -4.70 0.55 9.34
C PRO A 176 -3.72 -0.51 8.86
N ASN A 177 -2.88 -0.15 7.90
CA ASN A 177 -1.76 -1.00 7.55
C ASN A 177 -0.72 -0.95 8.69
N PRO A 178 -0.14 -2.09 9.08
CA PRO A 178 0.78 -2.12 10.20
C PRO A 178 2.10 -1.43 9.89
N ALA A 179 2.71 -0.88 10.94
CA ALA A 179 4.10 -0.47 10.91
C ALA A 179 5.01 -1.70 10.87
N PRO A 180 6.15 -1.64 10.17
CA PRO A 180 7.12 -2.71 10.19
C PRO A 180 7.76 -2.85 11.57
N GLU A 181 8.21 -4.05 11.91
CA GLU A 181 9.27 -4.17 12.87
C GLU A 181 10.53 -3.50 12.31
N VAL A 182 11.07 -2.56 13.06
CA VAL A 182 12.27 -1.85 12.69
C VAL A 182 13.45 -2.55 13.32
N PRO A 183 14.36 -3.17 12.52
CA PRO A 183 15.59 -3.75 13.06
C PRO A 183 16.47 -2.64 13.66
N GLN A 184 17.45 -3.01 14.43
CA GLN A 184 18.46 -2.06 14.89
C GLN A 184 19.22 -1.52 13.67
N LEU A 185 18.96 -0.24 13.33
CA LEU A 185 19.60 0.43 12.21
C LEU A 185 20.83 1.21 12.66
N PRO A 186 21.89 1.25 11.83
CA PRO A 186 23.04 2.12 12.05
C PRO A 186 22.65 3.61 12.17
N PRO A 187 23.54 4.43 12.72
CA PRO A 187 23.38 5.88 12.68
C PRO A 187 23.22 6.42 11.26
N ARG A 188 22.55 7.57 11.14
CA ARG A 188 22.24 8.19 9.83
C ARG A 188 23.50 8.41 8.99
N GLU A 189 24.57 8.90 9.61
CA GLU A 189 25.84 9.24 8.94
C GLU A 189 26.50 8.00 8.34
N GLU A 190 26.46 6.88 9.04
CA GLU A 190 26.98 5.60 8.56
C GLU A 190 26.18 5.08 7.37
N LEU A 191 24.84 5.15 7.45
CA LEU A 191 23.96 4.77 6.35
C LEU A 191 24.15 5.64 5.11
N ARG A 192 24.38 6.95 5.27
CA ARG A 192 24.70 7.87 4.16
C ARG A 192 25.99 7.50 3.48
N ALA A 193 27.04 7.23 4.28
CA ALA A 193 28.33 6.79 3.74
C ALA A 193 28.21 5.48 2.96
N GLU A 194 27.49 4.48 3.49
CA GLU A 194 27.24 3.21 2.81
C GLU A 194 26.49 3.38 1.47
N LEU A 195 25.55 4.33 1.40
CA LEU A 195 24.75 4.60 0.22
C LEU A 195 25.47 5.55 -0.77
N GLY A 196 26.59 6.16 -0.37
CA GLY A 196 27.26 7.20 -1.16
C GLY A 196 26.35 8.42 -1.37
N LEU A 197 25.61 8.82 -0.34
CA LEU A 197 24.62 9.89 -0.39
C LEU A 197 24.95 10.96 0.65
N ASP A 198 25.52 12.06 0.19
CA ASP A 198 25.92 13.18 1.03
C ASP A 198 24.95 14.36 0.92
N GLY A 199 25.04 15.30 1.86
CA GLY A 199 24.25 16.54 1.86
C GLY A 199 22.79 16.34 2.22
N ARG A 200 21.91 17.19 1.68
CA ARG A 200 20.45 17.16 1.89
C ARG A 200 19.85 16.03 1.09
N LEU A 201 19.24 15.06 1.77
CA LEU A 201 18.75 13.82 1.18
C LEU A 201 17.24 13.65 1.40
N LEU A 202 16.51 13.50 0.32
CA LEU A 202 15.13 13.04 0.32
C LEU A 202 15.07 11.59 -0.17
N ALA A 203 14.15 10.81 0.38
CA ALA A 203 13.92 9.43 -0.04
C ALA A 203 12.48 9.22 -0.51
N PHE A 204 12.33 8.62 -1.67
CA PHE A 204 11.07 8.09 -2.18
C PHE A 204 11.16 6.58 -2.27
N ALA A 205 10.10 5.87 -1.87
CA ALA A 205 9.98 4.45 -2.15
C ALA A 205 8.59 4.11 -2.67
N GLY A 206 8.52 3.35 -3.77
CA GLY A 206 7.25 2.92 -4.33
C GLY A 206 7.32 2.54 -5.79
N ARG A 207 6.20 2.01 -6.30
CA ARG A 207 6.08 1.68 -7.72
C ARG A 207 6.07 2.96 -8.57
N LEU A 208 6.91 3.01 -9.60
CA LEU A 208 6.97 4.13 -10.53
C LEU A 208 5.82 4.05 -11.54
N GLY A 209 4.73 4.73 -11.22
CA GLY A 209 3.52 4.75 -12.02
C GLY A 209 2.68 6.00 -11.76
N PRO A 210 1.62 6.25 -12.56
CA PRO A 210 0.88 7.52 -12.55
C PRO A 210 0.30 7.91 -11.19
N GLN A 211 -0.03 6.92 -10.35
CA GLN A 211 -0.54 7.16 -8.99
C GLN A 211 0.45 7.95 -8.13
N LYS A 212 1.73 7.66 -8.26
CA LYS A 212 2.78 8.25 -7.41
C LYS A 212 3.16 9.66 -7.82
N SER A 213 2.77 10.09 -9.02
CA SER A 213 2.99 11.45 -9.56
C SER A 213 4.41 11.96 -9.34
N LEU A 214 5.42 11.09 -9.54
CA LEU A 214 6.82 11.39 -9.21
C LEU A 214 7.38 12.54 -10.06
N ALA A 215 6.79 12.87 -11.22
CA ALA A 215 7.12 14.04 -11.99
C ALA A 215 6.98 15.32 -11.17
N VAL A 216 5.90 15.46 -10.40
CA VAL A 216 5.67 16.60 -9.46
C VAL A 216 6.79 16.67 -8.40
N ALA A 217 7.24 15.53 -7.89
CA ALA A 217 8.36 15.49 -6.96
C ALA A 217 9.68 15.93 -7.60
N LEU A 218 9.96 15.50 -8.83
CA LEU A 218 11.17 15.91 -9.58
C LEU A 218 11.16 17.43 -9.85
N GLU A 219 10.03 18.00 -10.26
CA GLU A 219 9.86 19.44 -10.45
C GLU A 219 10.09 20.23 -9.14
N ALA A 220 9.52 19.76 -8.03
CA ALA A 220 9.74 20.36 -6.72
C ALA A 220 11.22 20.32 -6.30
N VAL A 221 11.88 19.17 -6.46
CA VAL A 221 13.31 19.01 -6.13
C VAL A 221 14.20 19.85 -7.05
N ALA A 222 13.82 20.06 -8.31
CA ALA A 222 14.55 20.95 -9.21
C ALA A 222 14.57 22.40 -8.70
N ALA A 223 13.47 22.84 -8.08
CA ALA A 223 13.35 24.19 -7.52
C ALA A 223 14.11 24.38 -6.18
N VAL A 224 14.54 23.30 -5.50
CA VAL A 224 15.27 23.37 -4.22
C VAL A 224 16.75 23.02 -4.45
N PRO A 225 17.68 24.00 -4.36
CA PRO A 225 19.09 23.75 -4.62
C PRO A 225 19.76 22.82 -3.58
N GLY A 226 20.74 22.05 -4.02
CA GLY A 226 21.56 21.22 -3.13
C GLY A 226 20.86 20.02 -2.50
N VAL A 227 19.68 19.64 -3.02
CA VAL A 227 18.90 18.50 -2.54
C VAL A 227 19.04 17.31 -3.50
N THR A 228 19.31 16.13 -2.96
CA THR A 228 19.30 14.86 -3.68
C THR A 228 18.02 14.09 -3.36
N LEU A 229 17.36 13.57 -4.38
CA LEU A 229 16.24 12.64 -4.25
C LEU A 229 16.68 11.22 -4.61
N ALA A 230 16.71 10.34 -3.65
CA ALA A 230 16.94 8.91 -3.84
C ALA A 230 15.61 8.18 -4.05
N ILE A 231 15.47 7.50 -5.19
CA ILE A 231 14.22 6.91 -5.67
C ILE A 231 14.35 5.39 -5.68
N ALA A 232 13.78 4.75 -4.65
CA ALA A 232 13.70 3.29 -4.55
C ALA A 232 12.39 2.80 -5.18
N GLY A 233 12.49 2.05 -6.26
CA GLY A 233 11.34 1.49 -6.94
C GLY A 233 11.56 1.29 -8.43
N ASP A 234 10.60 0.60 -9.03
CA ASP A 234 10.53 0.37 -10.47
C ASP A 234 9.09 0.45 -10.95
N GLY A 235 8.90 0.56 -12.26
CA GLY A 235 7.56 0.63 -12.83
C GLY A 235 7.53 1.16 -14.25
N PRO A 236 6.33 1.22 -14.85
CA PRO A 236 6.17 1.60 -16.26
C PRO A 236 6.66 3.00 -16.59
N ASP A 237 6.66 3.92 -15.62
CA ASP A 237 7.02 5.32 -15.86
C ASP A 237 8.52 5.60 -15.69
N ARG A 238 9.34 4.61 -15.29
CA ARG A 238 10.76 4.79 -14.97
C ARG A 238 11.51 5.54 -16.06
N ALA A 239 11.48 5.05 -17.29
CA ALA A 239 12.22 5.66 -18.40
C ALA A 239 11.75 7.11 -18.73
N ALA A 240 10.46 7.40 -18.53
CA ALA A 240 9.92 8.74 -18.70
C ALA A 240 10.38 9.68 -17.58
N LEU A 241 10.41 9.19 -16.34
CA LEU A 241 10.87 9.94 -15.16
C LEU A 241 12.38 10.24 -15.21
N GLU A 242 13.19 9.28 -15.67
CA GLU A 242 14.64 9.49 -15.87
C GLU A 242 14.91 10.58 -16.91
N ARG A 243 14.19 10.58 -18.05
CA ARG A 243 14.28 11.66 -19.04
C ARG A 243 13.82 13.00 -18.46
N HIS A 244 12.70 13.03 -17.77
CA HIS A 244 12.18 14.26 -17.16
C HIS A 244 13.17 14.84 -16.13
N ALA A 245 13.81 14.01 -15.32
CA ALA A 245 14.87 14.44 -14.42
C ALA A 245 16.07 15.07 -15.16
N GLN A 246 16.44 14.54 -16.32
CA GLN A 246 17.48 15.13 -17.19
C GLN A 246 17.06 16.47 -17.77
N GLU A 247 15.81 16.59 -18.27
CA GLU A 247 15.24 17.82 -18.80
C GLU A 247 15.19 18.93 -17.74
N LEU A 248 14.94 18.57 -16.48
CA LEU A 248 14.98 19.48 -15.33
C LEU A 248 16.41 19.81 -14.85
N GLY A 249 17.44 19.23 -15.46
CA GLY A 249 18.84 19.46 -15.08
C GLY A 249 19.20 18.89 -13.69
N LEU A 250 18.48 17.88 -13.21
CA LEU A 250 18.74 17.29 -11.90
C LEU A 250 20.06 16.48 -11.87
N GLY A 251 20.44 15.82 -12.98
CA GLY A 251 21.67 15.02 -13.02
C GLY A 251 21.75 14.03 -11.87
N GLU A 252 22.86 14.05 -11.13
CA GLU A 252 23.09 13.18 -9.98
C GLU A 252 22.19 13.48 -8.77
N ARG A 253 21.42 14.57 -8.79
CA ARG A 253 20.45 14.88 -7.73
C ARG A 253 19.18 14.03 -7.79
N ALA A 254 18.91 13.32 -8.89
CA ALA A 254 17.82 12.34 -9.00
C ALA A 254 18.40 10.94 -9.18
N ARG A 255 18.50 10.17 -8.10
CA ARG A 255 19.15 8.84 -8.08
C ARG A 255 18.14 7.72 -8.10
N PHE A 256 17.98 7.07 -9.25
CA PHE A 256 17.09 5.92 -9.44
C PHE A 256 17.78 4.62 -9.02
N LEU A 257 17.42 4.11 -7.84
CA LEU A 257 18.07 2.96 -7.20
C LEU A 257 17.48 1.61 -7.63
N GLY A 258 16.38 1.62 -8.43
CA GLY A 258 15.65 0.40 -8.77
C GLY A 258 14.85 -0.17 -7.60
N GLY A 259 14.31 -1.38 -7.77
CA GLY A 259 13.59 -2.08 -6.71
C GLY A 259 14.52 -2.50 -5.57
N LEU A 260 14.23 -2.09 -4.35
CA LEU A 260 14.99 -2.45 -3.16
C LEU A 260 14.19 -3.39 -2.25
N PRO A 261 14.83 -4.36 -1.58
CA PRO A 261 14.23 -5.11 -0.48
C PRO A 261 13.79 -4.16 0.65
N ARG A 262 12.74 -4.54 1.41
CA ARG A 262 12.16 -3.72 2.48
C ARG A 262 13.20 -3.22 3.48
N GLU A 263 14.12 -4.06 3.91
CA GLU A 263 15.19 -3.67 4.84
C GLU A 263 16.03 -2.52 4.28
N ARG A 264 16.40 -2.57 2.99
CA ARG A 264 17.15 -1.48 2.33
C ARG A 264 16.31 -0.21 2.18
N VAL A 265 15.00 -0.33 2.01
CA VAL A 265 14.07 0.82 2.00
C VAL A 265 14.05 1.48 3.37
N LEU A 266 13.97 0.71 4.47
CA LEU A 266 14.03 1.25 5.84
C LEU A 266 15.37 1.95 6.12
N ARG A 267 16.49 1.38 5.67
CA ARG A 267 17.83 2.01 5.76
C ARG A 267 17.89 3.31 4.98
N LEU A 268 17.32 3.35 3.78
CA LEU A 268 17.23 4.55 2.94
C LEU A 268 16.40 5.64 3.62
N PHE A 269 15.22 5.31 4.15
CA PHE A 269 14.42 6.27 4.90
C PHE A 269 15.17 6.78 6.13
N ARG A 270 15.82 5.90 6.90
CA ARG A 270 16.60 6.31 8.07
C ARG A 270 17.77 7.25 7.71
N ALA A 271 18.39 7.09 6.54
CA ALA A 271 19.46 7.96 6.02
C ALA A 271 18.93 9.34 5.59
N ALA A 272 17.68 9.45 5.17
CA ALA A 272 17.11 10.65 4.59
C ALA A 272 16.76 11.73 5.63
N ASP A 273 16.74 12.99 5.21
CA ASP A 273 16.23 14.13 5.99
C ASP A 273 14.71 14.11 6.04
N ALA A 274 14.06 13.66 4.96
CA ALA A 274 12.64 13.40 4.90
C ALA A 274 12.32 12.32 3.86
N ALA A 275 11.21 11.63 4.08
CA ALA A 275 10.57 10.84 3.05
C ALA A 275 9.60 11.72 2.24
N LEU A 276 9.54 11.50 0.94
CA LEU A 276 8.73 12.28 0.01
C LEU A 276 7.65 11.41 -0.63
N LEU A 277 6.39 11.88 -0.59
CA LEU A 277 5.26 11.24 -1.27
C LEU A 277 4.44 12.27 -2.04
N SER A 278 4.50 12.23 -3.37
CA SER A 278 3.79 13.16 -4.28
C SER A 278 2.51 12.58 -4.89
N SER A 279 1.97 11.52 -4.32
CA SER A 279 0.88 10.73 -4.89
C SER A 279 -0.36 11.55 -5.20
N SER A 280 -1.04 11.21 -6.30
CA SER A 280 -2.36 11.77 -6.65
C SER A 280 -3.52 11.11 -5.89
N TRP A 281 -3.33 9.93 -5.35
CA TRP A 281 -4.27 9.26 -4.45
C TRP A 281 -3.58 8.15 -3.64
N GLU A 282 -4.04 7.96 -2.39
CA GLU A 282 -3.61 6.90 -1.48
C GLU A 282 -4.77 6.43 -0.61
N ASN A 283 -4.77 5.17 -0.23
CA ASN A 283 -5.71 4.70 0.78
C ASN A 283 -5.10 4.78 2.18
N PHE A 284 -3.93 4.16 2.35
CA PHE A 284 -3.10 4.23 3.56
C PHE A 284 -1.70 3.77 3.16
N PRO A 285 -0.75 4.69 2.89
CA PRO A 285 0.52 4.35 2.25
C PRO A 285 1.49 3.66 3.20
N HIS A 286 1.88 2.43 2.89
CA HIS A 286 2.88 1.67 3.66
C HIS A 286 4.19 2.42 3.79
N THR A 287 4.67 3.05 2.71
CA THR A 287 5.96 3.75 2.69
C THR A 287 6.00 4.96 3.61
N VAL A 288 4.87 5.62 3.85
CA VAL A 288 4.78 6.70 4.86
C VAL A 288 4.91 6.11 6.25
N VAL A 289 4.19 5.02 6.55
CA VAL A 289 4.29 4.33 7.85
C VAL A 289 5.71 3.81 8.08
N GLU A 290 6.35 3.27 7.04
CA GLU A 290 7.74 2.78 7.09
C GLU A 290 8.75 3.90 7.37
N ALA A 291 8.58 5.07 6.73
CA ALA A 291 9.43 6.23 6.98
C ALA A 291 9.27 6.77 8.40
N LEU A 292 8.03 6.93 8.86
CA LEU A 292 7.74 7.36 10.22
C LEU A 292 8.29 6.37 11.27
N ALA A 293 8.15 5.07 11.04
CA ALA A 293 8.61 4.03 11.96
C ALA A 293 10.13 4.08 12.21
N VAL A 294 10.93 4.49 11.22
CA VAL A 294 12.39 4.68 11.38
C VAL A 294 12.76 6.09 11.87
N GLY A 295 11.78 6.91 12.26
CA GLY A 295 12.01 8.25 12.80
C GLY A 295 12.28 9.32 11.73
N THR A 296 11.85 9.10 10.50
CA THR A 296 12.05 10.04 9.38
C THR A 296 10.74 10.79 9.11
N PRO A 297 10.73 12.13 9.19
CA PRO A 297 9.56 12.94 8.89
C PRO A 297 9.17 12.83 7.42
N VAL A 298 7.90 13.10 7.12
CA VAL A 298 7.35 12.94 5.77
C VAL A 298 6.90 14.28 5.20
N VAL A 299 7.25 14.58 3.95
CA VAL A 299 6.59 15.62 3.15
C VAL A 299 5.69 14.93 2.13
N SER A 300 4.39 15.17 2.21
CA SER A 300 3.42 14.41 1.42
C SER A 300 2.27 15.25 0.90
N THR A 301 1.69 14.79 -0.20
CA THR A 301 0.38 15.29 -0.64
C THR A 301 -0.74 14.83 0.29
N ALA A 302 -1.69 15.74 0.60
CA ALA A 302 -2.83 15.49 1.47
C ALA A 302 -3.96 14.75 0.73
N VAL A 303 -3.73 13.47 0.38
CA VAL A 303 -4.67 12.65 -0.40
C VAL A 303 -5.15 11.42 0.36
N GLY A 304 -6.43 11.10 0.22
CA GLY A 304 -7.02 9.87 0.76
C GLY A 304 -6.81 9.70 2.26
N GLY A 305 -6.16 8.60 2.65
CA GLY A 305 -5.84 8.28 4.04
C GLY A 305 -4.49 8.81 4.53
N VAL A 306 -3.75 9.60 3.74
CA VAL A 306 -2.48 10.20 4.18
C VAL A 306 -2.66 11.10 5.42
N PRO A 307 -3.68 12.00 5.48
CA PRO A 307 -3.89 12.84 6.67
C PRO A 307 -4.30 12.08 7.95
N GLU A 308 -4.55 10.77 7.83
CA GLU A 308 -4.82 9.91 9.01
C GLU A 308 -3.54 9.37 9.66
N VAL A 309 -2.40 9.47 8.98
CA VAL A 309 -1.10 9.00 9.47
C VAL A 309 -0.06 10.11 9.52
N VAL A 310 -0.17 11.13 8.66
CA VAL A 310 0.66 12.33 8.71
C VAL A 310 -0.18 13.48 9.27
N THR A 311 0.21 13.99 10.44
CA THR A 311 -0.35 15.20 11.02
C THR A 311 0.54 16.39 10.66
N ASP A 312 -0.02 17.36 9.92
CA ASP A 312 0.73 18.51 9.43
C ASP A 312 1.38 19.30 10.58
N GLY A 313 2.67 19.57 10.47
CA GLY A 313 3.46 20.26 11.47
C GLY A 313 3.83 19.43 12.72
N GLU A 314 3.41 18.16 12.84
CA GLU A 314 3.73 17.29 13.98
C GLU A 314 4.74 16.19 13.61
N ASN A 315 4.44 15.32 12.65
CA ASN A 315 5.31 14.24 12.19
C ASN A 315 5.66 14.34 10.69
N GLY A 316 5.18 15.38 10.01
CA GLY A 316 5.41 15.67 8.61
C GLY A 316 4.81 16.99 8.18
N LEU A 317 4.86 17.26 6.88
CA LEU A 317 4.22 18.40 6.22
C LEU A 317 3.29 17.92 5.11
N LEU A 318 2.10 18.50 5.02
CA LEU A 318 1.10 18.18 4.03
C LEU A 318 0.91 19.32 3.03
N VAL A 319 0.86 18.96 1.74
CA VAL A 319 0.66 19.90 0.64
C VAL A 319 -0.49 19.46 -0.27
N PRO A 320 -1.09 20.35 -1.07
CA PRO A 320 -2.06 19.97 -2.09
C PRO A 320 -1.45 19.03 -3.13
N PRO A 321 -2.22 18.06 -3.68
CA PRO A 321 -1.75 17.19 -4.76
C PRO A 321 -1.59 17.96 -6.08
N GLY A 322 -0.57 17.57 -6.88
CA GLY A 322 -0.33 18.15 -8.20
C GLY A 322 0.25 19.56 -8.19
N ASP A 323 0.72 20.04 -7.04
CA ASP A 323 1.32 21.37 -6.87
C ASP A 323 2.82 21.26 -6.55
N PRO A 324 3.71 21.33 -7.56
CA PRO A 324 5.14 21.25 -7.35
C PRO A 324 5.71 22.45 -6.60
N ALA A 325 5.08 23.63 -6.68
CA ALA A 325 5.53 24.82 -5.97
C ALA A 325 5.28 24.70 -4.47
N ALA A 326 4.06 24.32 -4.07
CA ALA A 326 3.76 24.04 -2.66
C ALA A 326 4.63 22.94 -2.07
N LEU A 327 4.95 21.91 -2.88
CA LEU A 327 5.84 20.84 -2.46
C LEU A 327 7.27 21.35 -2.28
N ALA A 328 7.79 22.18 -3.20
CA ALA A 328 9.11 22.80 -3.10
C ALA A 328 9.23 23.70 -1.86
N ASP A 329 8.21 24.51 -1.58
CA ASP A 329 8.18 25.38 -0.39
C ASP A 329 8.21 24.56 0.91
N ALA A 330 7.43 23.48 0.99
CA ALA A 330 7.45 22.58 2.14
C ALA A 330 8.80 21.88 2.32
N LEU A 331 9.44 21.45 1.22
CA LEU A 331 10.77 20.87 1.25
C LEU A 331 11.83 21.89 1.70
N ALA A 332 11.83 23.09 1.14
CA ALA A 332 12.76 24.16 1.52
C ALA A 332 12.59 24.51 3.03
N ARG A 333 11.35 24.72 3.48
CA ARG A 333 11.04 24.98 4.89
C ARG A 333 11.58 23.89 5.82
N LEU A 334 11.40 22.61 5.47
CA LEU A 334 11.89 21.50 6.29
C LEU A 334 13.41 21.39 6.30
N LEU A 335 14.04 21.63 5.15
CA LEU A 335 15.48 21.42 4.97
C LEU A 335 16.31 22.62 5.45
N ASP A 336 15.72 23.83 5.51
CA ASP A 336 16.38 25.03 6.01
C ASP A 336 16.19 25.27 7.52
N ASP A 337 15.22 24.57 8.15
CA ASP A 337 14.93 24.66 9.58
C ASP A 337 15.26 23.33 10.31
N ASP A 338 16.48 23.24 10.84
CA ASP A 338 16.96 22.08 11.58
C ASP A 338 16.09 21.76 12.80
N ALA A 339 15.61 22.79 13.52
CA ALA A 339 14.78 22.62 14.70
C ALA A 339 13.40 22.02 14.33
N LEU A 340 12.82 22.47 13.24
CA LEU A 340 11.60 21.87 12.68
C LEU A 340 11.84 20.42 12.30
N ARG A 341 12.89 20.14 11.53
CA ARG A 341 13.21 18.79 11.06
C ARG A 341 13.43 17.81 12.22
N GLU A 342 14.20 18.19 13.24
CA GLU A 342 14.41 17.40 14.43
C GLU A 342 13.12 17.18 15.23
N ARG A 343 12.29 18.20 15.38
CA ARG A 343 11.01 18.10 16.08
C ARG A 343 10.08 17.11 15.38
N LEU A 344 9.91 17.23 14.07
CA LEU A 344 9.09 16.30 13.29
C LEU A 344 9.66 14.88 13.34
N GLY A 345 10.98 14.72 13.22
CA GLY A 345 11.65 13.42 13.30
C GLY A 345 11.47 12.74 14.66
N ARG A 346 11.54 13.48 15.77
CA ARG A 346 11.27 12.94 17.12
C ARG A 346 9.82 12.46 17.28
N ALA A 347 8.87 13.12 16.64
CA ALA A 347 7.46 12.72 16.70
C ALA A 347 7.10 11.57 15.74
N ALA A 348 7.93 11.30 14.73
CA ALA A 348 7.62 10.35 13.66
C ALA A 348 7.38 8.92 14.17
N ALA A 349 8.36 8.28 14.82
CA ALA A 349 8.22 6.90 15.29
C ALA A 349 7.11 6.72 16.35
N PRO A 350 6.95 7.60 17.34
CA PRO A 350 5.85 7.54 18.28
C PRO A 350 4.46 7.59 17.61
N SER A 351 4.31 8.35 16.51
CA SER A 351 3.01 8.52 15.83
C SER A 351 2.46 7.22 15.21
N VAL A 352 3.31 6.25 14.93
CA VAL A 352 2.93 4.95 14.35
C VAL A 352 3.16 3.76 15.29
N ALA A 353 3.59 3.99 16.53
CA ALA A 353 3.86 2.93 17.50
C ALA A 353 2.63 2.05 17.82
N GLY A 354 1.42 2.63 17.71
CA GLY A 354 0.17 1.88 17.88
C GLY A 354 -0.23 0.99 16.70
N LEU A 355 0.52 1.01 15.59
CA LEU A 355 0.24 0.23 14.38
C LEU A 355 1.03 -1.09 14.35
N ALA A 356 1.21 -1.77 15.48
CA ALA A 356 1.95 -3.02 15.54
C ALA A 356 1.33 -4.12 14.64
N GLU A 357 2.19 -4.85 13.93
CA GLU A 357 1.77 -5.91 13.00
C GLU A 357 1.02 -7.03 13.74
N GLU A 358 1.52 -7.45 14.89
CA GLU A 358 0.90 -8.47 15.71
C GLU A 358 -0.54 -8.08 16.13
N ALA A 359 -0.74 -6.83 16.59
CA ALA A 359 -2.06 -6.33 16.97
C ALA A 359 -3.02 -6.28 15.77
N THR A 360 -2.53 -5.89 14.59
CA THR A 360 -3.29 -5.90 13.34
C THR A 360 -3.72 -7.33 12.98
N PHE A 361 -2.82 -8.30 13.05
CA PHE A 361 -3.12 -9.69 12.71
C PHE A 361 -4.01 -10.37 13.76
N ALA A 362 -3.81 -10.08 15.03
CA ALA A 362 -4.71 -10.56 16.10
C ALA A 362 -6.15 -10.07 15.89
N ARG A 363 -6.32 -8.81 15.48
CA ARG A 363 -7.64 -8.26 15.15
C ARG A 363 -8.29 -8.95 13.95
N ILE A 364 -7.50 -9.29 12.92
CA ILE A 364 -7.99 -10.07 11.77
C ILE A 364 -8.39 -11.47 12.23
N GLU A 365 -7.57 -12.16 13.02
CA GLU A 365 -7.86 -13.50 13.54
C GLU A 365 -9.15 -13.52 14.38
N GLU A 366 -9.33 -12.56 15.27
CA GLU A 366 -10.55 -12.42 16.08
C GLU A 366 -11.81 -12.36 15.19
N GLU A 367 -11.75 -11.57 14.11
CA GLU A 367 -12.89 -11.45 13.21
C GLU A 367 -13.10 -12.70 12.34
N LEU A 368 -12.03 -13.40 11.98
CA LEU A 368 -12.12 -14.69 11.29
C LEU A 368 -12.79 -15.75 12.18
N LEU A 369 -12.43 -15.80 13.47
CA LEU A 369 -13.06 -16.70 14.45
C LEU A 369 -14.54 -16.38 14.63
N ARG A 370 -14.91 -15.11 14.77
CA ARG A 370 -16.31 -14.68 14.84
C ARG A 370 -17.09 -15.07 13.59
N ALA A 371 -16.51 -14.85 12.42
CA ALA A 371 -17.16 -15.18 11.16
C ALA A 371 -17.33 -16.69 10.97
N ALA A 372 -16.37 -17.50 11.42
CA ALA A 372 -16.44 -18.96 11.31
C ALA A 372 -17.48 -19.58 12.27
N ALA A 373 -17.75 -18.93 13.41
CA ALA A 373 -18.71 -19.38 14.42
C ALA A 373 -20.17 -19.00 14.12
N ALA A 374 -20.41 -18.06 13.19
CA ALA A 374 -21.73 -17.53 12.81
C ALA A 374 -22.32 -18.23 11.59
#